data_c75195aa936286c482de755431449cb7
#
_entry.id   c75195aa936286c482de755431449cb7
#
_cell.length_a   1.000
_cell.length_b   1.000
_cell.length_c   1.000
_cell.angle_alpha   90.00
_cell.angle_beta   90.00
_cell.angle_gamma   90.00
#
_symmetry.space_group_name_H-M   'P 1'
#
loop_
_entity.id
_entity.type
_entity.pdbx_description
1 polymer ?
#
loop_
_entity_poly.entity_id
_entity_poly.type
_entity_poly.pdbx_seq_one_letter_code
_entity_poly.pdbx_strand_id
1 'polypeptide(L)'
;MTRNVRLLDAVKYYKGEVHQNFAWLTLEDLLTDAQLEAFTRLYRTGSKPSRKQEGFPLNVEYFYQRDSKTGHGERSCQASAIAMVLNYLDPNLIIDDDDYLTDVLCYGDCVSQLSHKGAMDAMSIKNQFKMNGCEQDLIDLLDKGYPVPIGILHKGLIDAPSGGGHWITLIGYNDTEFICHDPFGCLSLYEGVYLRDWPEDGKNV
;
A
#
# COMPACT_ATOMS: atom_id res chain seq x y z
N MET A 1 0.07 9.72 -22.41
CA MET A 1 1.50 9.35 -22.26
C MET A 1 2.07 10.29 -21.23
N THR A 2 2.05 10.06 -19.90
CA THR A 2 2.89 10.90 -19.01
C THR A 2 2.54 10.88 -17.53
N ARG A 3 1.60 10.05 -17.06
CA ARG A 3 1.19 10.14 -15.63
C ARG A 3 2.02 9.29 -14.68
N ASN A 4 2.68 8.27 -15.17
CA ASN A 4 3.23 7.19 -14.35
C ASN A 4 4.76 7.20 -14.18
N VAL A 5 5.49 7.83 -15.08
CA VAL A 5 6.95 8.06 -14.96
C VAL A 5 7.34 8.72 -13.62
N ARG A 6 6.39 9.34 -12.96
CA ARG A 6 6.58 10.22 -11.80
C ARG A 6 6.55 9.54 -10.44
N LEU A 7 5.90 8.39 -10.31
CA LEU A 7 5.97 7.64 -9.05
C LEU A 7 7.36 7.03 -8.87
N LEU A 8 7.93 6.46 -9.93
CA LEU A 8 9.31 5.98 -9.95
C LEU A 8 10.32 7.11 -9.73
N ASP A 9 10.08 8.27 -10.32
CA ASP A 9 10.95 9.44 -10.13
C ASP A 9 10.83 9.97 -8.71
N ALA A 10 9.65 9.98 -8.12
CA ALA A 10 9.46 10.32 -6.71
C ALA A 10 10.19 9.31 -5.81
N VAL A 11 10.04 8.01 -6.06
CA VAL A 11 10.75 6.95 -5.31
C VAL A 11 12.26 7.07 -5.50
N LYS A 12 12.75 7.37 -6.71
CA LYS A 12 14.18 7.60 -6.99
C LYS A 12 14.72 8.86 -6.32
N TYR A 13 13.94 9.93 -6.31
CA TYR A 13 14.31 11.19 -5.65
C TYR A 13 14.54 10.99 -4.16
N TYR A 14 13.69 10.22 -3.49
CA TYR A 14 13.80 9.92 -2.06
C TYR A 14 14.91 8.95 -1.69
N LYS A 15 15.53 8.25 -2.63
CA LYS A 15 16.70 7.38 -2.37
C LYS A 15 17.95 8.14 -1.92
N GLY A 16 18.08 9.42 -2.25
CA GLY A 16 19.27 10.23 -1.91
C GLY A 16 19.24 10.85 -0.54
N GLU A 17 18.08 11.00 0.06
CA GLU A 17 17.91 11.66 1.34
C GLU A 17 17.12 10.78 2.29
N VAL A 18 17.76 10.36 3.36
CA VAL A 18 17.17 9.56 4.45
C VAL A 18 16.10 10.40 5.13
N HIS A 19 14.93 10.49 4.55
CA HIS A 19 13.82 11.19 5.16
C HIS A 19 12.72 10.25 5.61
N GLN A 20 12.33 10.50 6.81
CA GLN A 20 11.39 9.92 7.76
C GLN A 20 10.00 9.60 7.22
N ASN A 21 9.78 9.67 5.89
CA ASN A 21 8.46 9.68 5.29
C ASN A 21 8.17 8.51 4.34
N PHE A 22 9.12 7.60 4.13
CA PHE A 22 8.89 6.35 3.43
C PHE A 22 8.79 5.19 4.41
N ALA A 23 7.63 4.63 4.48
CA ALA A 23 7.40 3.46 5.29
C ALA A 23 6.56 2.46 4.49
N TRP A 24 6.95 1.20 4.48
CA TRP A 24 6.14 0.13 3.92
C TRP A 24 6.09 -1.06 4.85
N LEU A 25 5.04 -1.82 4.75
CA LEU A 25 4.90 -3.10 5.39
C LEU A 25 5.23 -4.19 4.36
N THR A 26 6.07 -5.12 4.71
CA THR A 26 6.32 -6.29 3.87
C THR A 26 5.45 -7.45 4.30
N LEU A 27 4.92 -8.19 3.34
CA LEU A 27 4.04 -9.32 3.60
C LEU A 27 4.70 -10.50 4.29
N GLU A 28 6.00 -10.71 4.05
CA GLU A 28 6.77 -11.70 4.82
C GLU A 28 6.76 -11.39 6.31
N ASP A 29 6.57 -10.11 6.66
CA ASP A 29 6.43 -9.65 8.03
C ASP A 29 4.97 -9.67 8.52
N LEU A 30 3.99 -9.79 7.62
CA LEU A 30 2.56 -9.76 7.93
C LEU A 30 1.96 -11.15 8.18
N LEU A 31 2.58 -12.20 7.66
CA LEU A 31 2.03 -13.55 7.76
C LEU A 31 2.68 -14.34 8.89
N THR A 32 1.89 -15.14 9.59
CA THR A 32 2.42 -16.23 10.40
C THR A 32 3.09 -17.27 9.50
N ASP A 33 4.03 -18.06 10.03
CA ASP A 33 4.70 -19.11 9.25
C ASP A 33 3.68 -20.06 8.57
N ALA A 34 2.55 -20.35 9.23
CA ALA A 34 1.48 -21.19 8.68
C ALA A 34 0.73 -20.49 7.53
N GLN A 35 0.50 -19.20 7.62
CA GLN A 35 -0.13 -18.40 6.56
C GLN A 35 0.82 -18.23 5.38
N LEU A 36 2.12 -18.01 5.65
CA LEU A 36 3.16 -17.97 4.62
C LEU A 36 3.31 -19.31 3.91
N GLU A 37 3.24 -20.45 4.64
CA GLU A 37 3.23 -21.79 4.04
C GLU A 37 1.98 -22.04 3.21
N ALA A 38 0.80 -21.67 3.69
CA ALA A 38 -0.46 -21.83 2.95
C ALA A 38 -0.43 -21.01 1.67
N PHE A 39 0.01 -19.75 1.76
CA PHE A 39 0.17 -18.87 0.61
C PHE A 39 1.24 -19.40 -0.36
N THR A 40 2.40 -19.83 0.13
CA THR A 40 3.46 -20.43 -0.68
C THR A 40 3.00 -21.73 -1.33
N ARG A 41 2.11 -22.50 -0.70
CA ARG A 41 1.54 -23.72 -1.25
C ARG A 41 0.59 -23.44 -2.42
N LEU A 42 -0.22 -22.37 -2.32
CA LEU A 42 -1.09 -21.92 -3.41
C LEU A 42 -0.27 -21.44 -4.63
N TYR A 43 0.91 -20.85 -4.41
CA TYR A 43 1.78 -20.38 -5.48
C TYR A 43 2.80 -21.41 -5.99
N ARG A 44 3.19 -22.41 -5.20
CA ARG A 44 4.14 -23.46 -5.64
C ARG A 44 3.58 -24.47 -6.63
N THR A 45 2.27 -24.49 -6.85
CA THR A 45 1.64 -25.33 -7.89
C THR A 45 1.56 -24.64 -9.26
N GLY A 46 1.88 -23.37 -9.34
CA GLY A 46 2.01 -22.61 -10.58
C GLY A 46 3.46 -22.21 -10.79
N SER A 47 4.00 -22.53 -11.95
CA SER A 47 5.36 -22.20 -12.44
C SER A 47 5.83 -20.84 -11.96
N LYS A 48 7.12 -20.74 -11.58
CA LYS A 48 7.78 -19.43 -11.37
C LYS A 48 7.40 -18.46 -12.48
N PRO A 49 6.86 -17.28 -12.20
CA PRO A 49 6.66 -16.29 -13.22
C PRO A 49 8.02 -15.97 -13.84
N SER A 50 8.12 -16.13 -15.15
CA SER A 50 9.25 -15.58 -15.91
C SER A 50 9.23 -14.06 -15.73
N ARG A 51 10.39 -13.40 -15.73
CA ARG A 51 10.62 -11.95 -15.57
C ARG A 51 9.87 -11.02 -16.53
N LYS A 52 8.82 -11.50 -17.19
CA LYS A 52 7.86 -10.75 -18.00
C LYS A 52 6.48 -11.32 -17.68
N GLN A 53 5.90 -10.95 -16.55
CA GLN A 53 4.46 -11.03 -16.47
C GLN A 53 3.87 -9.85 -17.24
N GLU A 54 3.50 -10.12 -18.48
CA GLU A 54 2.45 -9.34 -19.12
C GLU A 54 1.21 -9.50 -18.24
N GLY A 55 0.70 -8.39 -17.68
CA GLY A 55 -0.58 -8.40 -17.02
C GLY A 55 -0.64 -8.05 -15.54
N PHE A 56 0.22 -7.18 -15.06
CA PHE A 56 -0.14 -6.45 -13.84
C PHE A 56 -1.26 -5.46 -14.14
N PRO A 57 -2.11 -5.15 -13.20
CA PRO A 57 -1.94 -5.18 -11.75
C PRO A 57 -2.39 -6.51 -11.09
N LEU A 58 -1.92 -6.76 -9.86
CA LEU A 58 -2.49 -7.77 -8.98
C LEU A 58 -3.98 -7.46 -8.76
N ASN A 59 -4.81 -8.49 -8.67
CA ASN A 59 -6.26 -8.32 -8.48
C ASN A 59 -6.58 -8.02 -7.00
N VAL A 60 -6.24 -6.83 -6.56
CA VAL A 60 -6.47 -6.32 -5.21
C VAL A 60 -7.81 -5.60 -5.17
N GLU A 61 -8.63 -5.90 -4.17
CA GLU A 61 -9.88 -5.16 -3.92
C GLU A 61 -9.54 -3.71 -3.55
N TYR A 62 -10.25 -2.75 -4.12
CA TYR A 62 -10.05 -1.33 -3.85
C TYR A 62 -10.98 -0.85 -2.75
N PHE A 63 -10.44 -0.20 -1.72
CA PHE A 63 -11.19 0.45 -0.67
C PHE A 63 -10.99 1.97 -0.71
N TYR A 64 -12.11 2.71 -0.66
CA TYR A 64 -12.11 4.17 -0.71
C TYR A 64 -12.26 4.73 0.71
N GLN A 65 -11.21 5.36 1.24
CA GLN A 65 -11.17 5.80 2.64
C GLN A 65 -12.28 6.76 3.06
N ARG A 66 -12.84 7.56 2.13
CA ARG A 66 -13.78 8.64 2.45
C ARG A 66 -15.24 8.18 2.55
N ASP A 67 -15.57 6.95 2.23
CA ASP A 67 -16.90 6.36 2.49
C ASP A 67 -17.00 5.73 3.89
N SER A 68 -15.93 5.85 4.68
CA SER A 68 -15.86 5.34 6.05
C SER A 68 -16.98 5.84 6.94
N LYS A 69 -17.64 4.90 7.61
CA LYS A 69 -18.70 5.14 8.59
C LYS A 69 -18.20 5.46 9.99
N THR A 70 -16.88 5.33 10.20
CA THR A 70 -16.25 5.56 11.52
C THR A 70 -16.06 7.05 11.86
N GLY A 71 -16.23 7.94 10.87
CA GLY A 71 -15.93 9.36 10.99
C GLY A 71 -14.45 9.72 10.82
N HIS A 72 -13.59 8.75 10.49
CA HIS A 72 -12.15 8.95 10.30
C HIS A 72 -11.71 8.97 8.83
N GLY A 73 -12.63 8.94 7.87
CA GLY A 73 -12.34 8.81 6.44
C GLY A 73 -11.27 9.76 5.88
N GLU A 74 -11.18 10.99 6.38
CA GLU A 74 -10.15 11.96 5.94
C GLU A 74 -8.72 11.62 6.44
N ARG A 75 -8.57 10.64 7.33
CA ARG A 75 -7.32 10.28 8.00
C ARG A 75 -6.97 8.79 7.93
N SER A 76 -7.82 7.97 7.32
CA SER A 76 -7.72 6.51 7.35
C SER A 76 -6.93 5.91 6.19
N CYS A 77 -6.20 6.72 5.41
CA CYS A 77 -5.46 6.23 4.25
C CYS A 77 -4.56 5.02 4.56
N GLN A 78 -3.89 5.00 5.71
CA GLN A 78 -3.07 3.87 6.13
C GLN A 78 -3.92 2.63 6.40
N ALA A 79 -5.08 2.80 7.05
CA ALA A 79 -5.98 1.68 7.32
C ALA A 79 -6.52 1.09 6.02
N SER A 80 -7.03 1.92 5.10
CA SER A 80 -7.53 1.45 3.82
C SER A 80 -6.45 0.79 2.96
N ALA A 81 -5.23 1.37 2.94
CA ALA A 81 -4.10 0.77 2.20
C ALA A 81 -3.70 -0.61 2.77
N ILE A 82 -3.64 -0.76 4.09
CA ILE A 82 -3.34 -2.05 4.72
C ILE A 82 -4.51 -3.04 4.54
N ALA A 83 -5.74 -2.57 4.67
CA ALA A 83 -6.93 -3.40 4.49
C ALA A 83 -7.00 -4.04 3.09
N MET A 84 -6.65 -3.30 2.03
CA MET A 84 -6.52 -3.84 0.68
C MET A 84 -5.57 -5.04 0.63
N VAL A 85 -4.44 -4.95 1.34
CA VAL A 85 -3.46 -6.04 1.41
C VAL A 85 -3.99 -7.22 2.22
N LEU A 86 -4.59 -6.97 3.38
CA LEU A 86 -5.16 -8.02 4.24
C LEU A 86 -6.26 -8.79 3.53
N ASN A 87 -7.17 -8.10 2.85
CA ASN A 87 -8.24 -8.70 2.07
C ASN A 87 -7.69 -9.52 0.89
N TYR A 88 -6.65 -9.02 0.22
CA TYR A 88 -5.98 -9.77 -0.85
C TYR A 88 -5.35 -11.07 -0.37
N LEU A 89 -4.78 -11.07 0.85
CA LEU A 89 -4.13 -12.24 1.42
C LEU A 89 -5.14 -13.32 1.85
N ASP A 90 -6.17 -12.90 2.53
CA ASP A 90 -7.27 -13.75 2.96
C ASP A 90 -8.53 -12.89 3.10
N PRO A 91 -9.49 -13.02 2.18
CA PRO A 91 -10.76 -12.27 2.24
C PRO A 91 -11.62 -12.55 3.47
N ASN A 92 -11.25 -13.53 4.29
CA ASN A 92 -11.95 -13.80 5.55
C ASN A 92 -11.34 -13.06 6.76
N LEU A 93 -10.19 -12.40 6.58
CA LEU A 93 -9.54 -11.65 7.68
C LEU A 93 -10.32 -10.40 8.05
N ILE A 94 -10.82 -9.70 7.05
CA ILE A 94 -11.57 -8.46 7.18
C ILE A 94 -12.67 -8.41 6.09
N ILE A 95 -13.73 -7.66 6.37
CA ILE A 95 -14.82 -7.45 5.41
C ILE A 95 -14.47 -6.28 4.47
N ASP A 96 -14.05 -5.16 5.06
CA ASP A 96 -13.68 -3.92 4.38
C ASP A 96 -12.64 -3.14 5.20
N ASP A 97 -12.29 -1.95 4.77
CA ASP A 97 -11.34 -1.10 5.49
C ASP A 97 -11.91 -0.47 6.77
N ASP A 98 -13.22 -0.31 6.89
CA ASP A 98 -13.87 0.11 8.13
C ASP A 98 -13.78 -0.96 9.22
N ASP A 99 -13.87 -2.23 8.84
CA ASP A 99 -13.68 -3.37 9.74
C ASP A 99 -12.26 -3.35 10.34
N TYR A 100 -11.23 -3.29 9.48
CA TYR A 100 -9.86 -3.16 9.94
C TYR A 100 -9.61 -1.86 10.73
N LEU A 101 -10.16 -0.74 10.28
CA LEU A 101 -10.02 0.55 10.96
C LEU A 101 -10.60 0.50 12.38
N THR A 102 -11.72 -0.19 12.57
CA THR A 102 -12.31 -0.40 13.89
C THR A 102 -11.36 -1.13 14.83
N ASP A 103 -10.68 -2.16 14.33
CA ASP A 103 -9.66 -2.86 15.12
C ASP A 103 -8.47 -1.96 15.45
N VAL A 104 -7.99 -1.18 14.49
CA VAL A 104 -6.89 -0.21 14.71
C VAL A 104 -7.26 0.80 15.81
N LEU A 105 -8.49 1.32 15.80
CA LEU A 105 -8.97 2.30 16.79
C LEU A 105 -9.04 1.74 18.21
N CYS A 106 -9.11 0.42 18.38
CA CYS A 106 -8.99 -0.23 19.70
C CYS A 106 -7.59 -0.05 20.32
N TYR A 107 -6.56 0.22 19.51
CA TYR A 107 -5.17 0.39 19.94
C TYR A 107 -4.70 1.85 19.95
N GLY A 108 -5.47 2.76 19.36
CA GLY A 108 -5.18 4.20 19.36
C GLY A 108 -5.54 4.90 18.06
N ASP A 109 -4.83 5.98 17.76
CA ASP A 109 -5.12 6.80 16.57
C ASP A 109 -4.79 6.04 15.27
N CYS A 110 -5.66 6.16 14.27
CA CYS A 110 -5.52 5.52 12.95
C CYS A 110 -4.32 6.00 12.11
N VAL A 111 -3.62 7.03 12.51
CA VAL A 111 -2.34 7.47 11.90
C VAL A 111 -1.11 6.98 12.66
N SER A 112 -1.29 6.18 13.71
CA SER A 112 -0.21 5.66 14.53
C SER A 112 0.22 4.26 14.07
N GLN A 113 1.48 4.08 13.69
CA GLN A 113 2.03 2.77 13.37
C GLN A 113 1.89 1.76 14.51
N LEU A 114 1.95 2.24 15.76
CA LEU A 114 1.77 1.35 16.92
C LEU A 114 0.34 0.82 17.01
N SER A 115 -0.66 1.61 16.62
CA SER A 115 -2.05 1.18 16.57
C SER A 115 -2.26 0.10 15.51
N HIS A 116 -1.72 0.30 14.30
CA HIS A 116 -1.74 -0.71 13.23
C HIS A 116 -1.02 -1.98 13.64
N LYS A 117 0.16 -1.82 14.26
CA LYS A 117 0.90 -2.98 14.80
C LYS A 117 0.06 -3.75 15.81
N GLY A 118 -0.58 -3.07 16.75
CA GLY A 118 -1.44 -3.70 17.77
C GLY A 118 -2.59 -4.48 17.16
N ALA A 119 -3.29 -3.91 16.18
CA ALA A 119 -4.37 -4.57 15.46
C ALA A 119 -3.88 -5.83 14.72
N MET A 120 -2.79 -5.71 13.96
CA MET A 120 -2.22 -6.85 13.24
C MET A 120 -1.68 -7.95 14.17
N ASP A 121 -1.05 -7.58 15.29
CA ASP A 121 -0.59 -8.54 16.30
C ASP A 121 -1.79 -9.32 16.90
N ALA A 122 -2.92 -8.65 17.14
CA ALA A 122 -4.14 -9.30 17.62
C ALA A 122 -4.73 -10.29 16.61
N MET A 123 -4.59 -9.98 15.31
CA MET A 123 -4.94 -10.90 14.22
C MET A 123 -3.91 -12.02 14.02
N SER A 124 -2.85 -12.07 14.83
CA SER A 124 -1.72 -13.00 14.69
C SER A 124 -0.95 -12.82 13.37
N ILE A 125 -0.92 -11.61 12.83
CA ILE A 125 -0.22 -11.25 11.61
C ILE A 125 1.15 -10.69 11.99
N LYS A 126 2.23 -11.34 11.52
CA LYS A 126 3.57 -10.76 11.63
C LYS A 126 3.65 -9.50 10.78
N ASN A 127 4.13 -8.44 11.38
CA ASN A 127 4.22 -7.16 10.70
C ASN A 127 5.50 -6.42 11.08
N GLN A 128 6.03 -5.66 10.15
CA GLN A 128 7.18 -4.79 10.37
C GLN A 128 7.03 -3.51 9.57
N PHE A 129 7.31 -2.41 10.25
CA PHE A 129 7.36 -1.09 9.63
C PHE A 129 8.82 -0.77 9.25
N LYS A 130 9.08 -0.61 7.94
CA LYS A 130 10.40 -0.29 7.41
C LYS A 130 10.46 1.15 6.90
N MET A 131 11.51 1.89 7.28
CA MET A 131 11.71 3.29 6.90
C MET A 131 12.86 3.50 5.89
N ASN A 132 13.57 2.48 5.53
CA ASN A 132 14.80 2.55 4.74
C ASN A 132 14.83 1.56 3.58
N GLY A 133 13.69 1.26 2.99
CA GLY A 133 13.61 0.42 1.82
C GLY A 133 14.08 1.09 0.55
N CYS A 134 14.19 0.31 -0.51
CA CYS A 134 14.53 0.78 -1.83
C CYS A 134 13.54 0.27 -2.88
N GLU A 135 13.60 0.84 -4.06
CA GLU A 135 12.73 0.45 -5.19
C GLU A 135 12.81 -1.04 -5.50
N GLN A 136 14.01 -1.63 -5.42
CA GLN A 136 14.18 -3.05 -5.69
C GLN A 136 13.43 -3.92 -4.67
N ASP A 137 13.35 -3.51 -3.41
CA ASP A 137 12.58 -4.24 -2.40
C ASP A 137 11.09 -4.28 -2.76
N LEU A 138 10.56 -3.17 -3.31
CA LEU A 138 9.15 -3.10 -3.76
C LEU A 138 8.92 -4.01 -4.98
N ILE A 139 9.82 -3.97 -5.96
CA ILE A 139 9.78 -4.83 -7.14
C ILE A 139 9.85 -6.31 -6.73
N ASP A 140 10.78 -6.67 -5.85
CA ASP A 140 10.96 -8.05 -5.40
C ASP A 140 9.71 -8.60 -4.67
N LEU A 141 8.96 -7.74 -3.97
CA LEU A 141 7.71 -8.12 -3.33
C LEU A 141 6.59 -8.29 -4.36
N LEU A 142 6.44 -7.34 -5.28
CA LEU A 142 5.44 -7.42 -6.35
C LEU A 142 5.69 -8.62 -7.26
N ASP A 143 6.96 -8.93 -7.58
CA ASP A 143 7.34 -10.12 -8.34
C ASP A 143 6.98 -11.43 -7.63
N LYS A 144 6.93 -11.41 -6.30
CA LYS A 144 6.45 -12.54 -5.49
C LYS A 144 4.92 -12.60 -5.40
N GLY A 145 4.21 -11.62 -5.97
CA GLY A 145 2.76 -11.53 -5.95
C GLY A 145 2.20 -10.85 -4.70
N TYR A 146 3.00 -10.05 -3.99
CA TYR A 146 2.57 -9.33 -2.81
C TYR A 146 2.27 -7.87 -3.11
N PRO A 147 1.04 -7.38 -2.91
CA PRO A 147 0.76 -5.95 -2.89
C PRO A 147 1.44 -5.29 -1.69
N VAL A 148 1.88 -4.05 -1.84
CA VAL A 148 2.74 -3.39 -0.83
C VAL A 148 2.15 -2.05 -0.42
N PRO A 149 1.72 -1.87 0.84
CA PRO A 149 1.30 -0.58 1.33
C PRO A 149 2.53 0.28 1.59
N ILE A 150 2.55 1.49 1.04
CA ILE A 150 3.65 2.46 1.19
C ILE A 150 3.14 3.82 1.63
N GLY A 151 3.96 4.51 2.43
CA GLY A 151 3.78 5.92 2.74
C GLY A 151 4.50 6.81 1.74
N ILE A 152 3.83 7.87 1.30
CA ILE A 152 4.37 8.88 0.38
C ILE A 152 4.14 10.29 0.92
N LEU A 153 4.96 11.26 0.50
CA LEU A 153 4.61 12.67 0.60
C LEU A 153 3.73 13.05 -0.58
N HIS A 154 2.54 13.57 -0.31
CA HIS A 154 1.51 13.75 -1.33
C HIS A 154 1.25 15.21 -1.71
N LYS A 155 1.99 16.16 -1.13
CA LYS A 155 1.85 17.61 -1.38
C LYS A 155 3.16 18.21 -1.88
N GLY A 156 3.05 19.39 -2.48
CA GLY A 156 4.19 20.09 -3.06
C GLY A 156 4.60 19.53 -4.43
N LEU A 157 5.55 20.19 -5.04
CA LEU A 157 6.10 19.76 -6.32
C LEU A 157 6.91 18.47 -6.17
N ILE A 158 7.05 17.70 -7.23
CA ILE A 158 7.78 16.42 -7.22
C ILE A 158 9.25 16.56 -6.80
N ASP A 159 9.85 17.70 -7.07
CA ASP A 159 11.23 18.06 -6.69
C ASP A 159 11.34 18.74 -5.32
N ALA A 160 10.20 19.07 -4.71
CA ALA A 160 10.12 19.68 -3.37
C ALA A 160 8.88 19.14 -2.63
N PRO A 161 8.79 17.83 -2.39
CA PRO A 161 7.60 17.22 -1.80
C PRO A 161 7.45 17.62 -0.33
N SER A 162 6.20 17.68 0.09
CA SER A 162 5.84 18.15 1.44
C SER A 162 4.55 17.47 1.93
N GLY A 163 4.05 17.92 3.07
CA GLY A 163 2.80 17.46 3.65
C GLY A 163 2.97 16.36 4.70
N GLY A 164 1.86 15.94 5.27
CA GLY A 164 1.81 15.05 6.42
C GLY A 164 1.96 13.56 6.11
N GLY A 165 2.25 13.20 4.87
CA GLY A 165 2.27 11.80 4.43
C GLY A 165 0.89 11.29 4.00
N HIS A 166 0.90 10.30 3.11
CA HIS A 166 -0.27 9.61 2.62
C HIS A 166 0.09 8.15 2.34
N TRP A 167 -0.86 7.24 2.45
CA TRP A 167 -0.63 5.83 2.21
C TRP A 167 -1.38 5.36 0.98
N ILE A 168 -0.67 4.59 0.15
CA ILE A 168 -1.20 3.94 -1.05
C ILE A 168 -0.77 2.48 -1.07
N THR A 169 -1.42 1.66 -1.90
CA THR A 169 -1.06 0.25 -2.06
C THR A 169 -0.52 0.01 -3.46
N LEU A 170 0.75 -0.38 -3.56
CA LEU A 170 1.32 -0.83 -4.83
C LEU A 170 0.76 -2.21 -5.16
N ILE A 171 0.31 -2.36 -6.41
CA ILE A 171 -0.33 -3.58 -6.92
C ILE A 171 0.34 -4.11 -8.18
N GLY A 172 1.34 -3.41 -8.68
CA GLY A 172 2.09 -3.81 -9.86
C GLY A 172 3.07 -2.74 -10.29
N TYR A 173 3.77 -3.02 -11.37
CA TYR A 173 4.68 -2.08 -12.01
C TYR A 173 4.88 -2.45 -13.48
N ASN A 174 5.43 -1.53 -14.26
CA ASN A 174 5.93 -1.77 -15.61
C ASN A 174 7.34 -1.18 -15.77
N ASP A 175 7.85 -1.06 -16.96
CA ASP A 175 9.22 -0.60 -17.23
C ASP A 175 9.51 0.83 -16.71
N THR A 176 8.49 1.62 -16.45
CA THR A 176 8.62 3.05 -16.13
C THR A 176 7.90 3.50 -14.88
N GLU A 177 7.01 2.68 -14.32
CA GLU A 177 6.06 3.13 -13.29
C GLU A 177 5.57 2.01 -12.39
N PHE A 178 5.19 2.35 -11.17
CA PHE A 178 4.36 1.51 -10.33
C PHE A 178 2.88 1.76 -10.62
N ILE A 179 2.07 0.74 -10.47
CA ILE A 179 0.61 0.81 -10.49
C ILE A 179 0.14 0.69 -9.06
N CYS A 180 -0.74 1.57 -8.63
CA CYS A 180 -1.21 1.55 -7.25
C CYS A 180 -2.72 1.74 -7.12
N HIS A 181 -3.22 1.42 -5.94
CA HIS A 181 -4.48 1.89 -5.43
C HIS A 181 -4.22 3.02 -4.45
N ASP A 182 -4.76 4.20 -4.73
CA ASP A 182 -4.76 5.34 -3.81
C ASP A 182 -6.15 5.43 -3.15
N PRO A 183 -6.27 5.19 -1.84
CA PRO A 183 -7.56 5.16 -1.17
C PRO A 183 -8.27 6.52 -1.12
N PHE A 184 -7.59 7.62 -1.47
CA PHE A 184 -8.19 8.95 -1.49
C PHE A 184 -8.64 9.38 -2.88
N GLY A 185 -7.93 8.99 -3.94
CA GLY A 185 -8.26 9.40 -5.29
C GLY A 185 -7.07 9.40 -6.25
N CYS A 186 -7.17 10.15 -7.34
CA CYS A 186 -6.11 10.26 -8.35
C CYS A 186 -5.20 11.45 -8.04
N LEU A 187 -4.03 11.19 -7.45
CA LEU A 187 -3.03 12.19 -7.12
C LEU A 187 -2.16 12.57 -8.32
N SER A 188 -1.97 13.88 -8.56
CA SER A 188 -0.88 14.38 -9.39
C SER A 188 0.38 14.55 -8.55
N LEU A 189 1.31 13.61 -8.64
CA LEU A 189 2.61 13.74 -7.95
C LEU A 189 3.42 14.95 -8.42
N TYR A 190 3.17 15.42 -9.63
CA TYR A 190 3.86 16.59 -10.18
C TYR A 190 3.43 17.90 -9.54
N GLU A 191 2.13 18.03 -9.26
CA GLU A 191 1.53 19.23 -8.70
C GLU A 191 1.29 19.11 -7.20
N GLY A 192 1.33 17.89 -6.66
CA GLY A 192 1.02 17.61 -5.26
C GLY A 192 -0.43 17.90 -4.89
N VAL A 193 -1.34 17.67 -5.84
CA VAL A 193 -2.77 17.88 -5.66
C VAL A 193 -3.58 16.71 -6.21
N TYR A 194 -4.73 16.45 -5.62
CA TYR A 194 -5.67 15.48 -6.17
C TYR A 194 -6.40 16.07 -7.39
N LEU A 195 -6.31 15.38 -8.53
CA LEU A 195 -7.03 15.75 -9.75
C LEU A 195 -8.49 15.31 -9.68
N ARG A 196 -8.74 14.19 -9.04
CA ARG A 196 -10.05 13.57 -8.83
C ARG A 196 -10.02 12.81 -7.51
N ASP A 197 -11.10 12.86 -6.76
CA ASP A 197 -11.20 12.27 -5.42
C ASP A 197 -12.56 11.61 -5.14
N TRP A 198 -13.22 11.12 -6.20
CA TRP A 198 -14.44 10.32 -6.10
C TRP A 198 -14.10 8.83 -5.87
N PRO A 199 -15.07 8.04 -5.40
CA PRO A 199 -14.94 6.58 -5.36
C PRO A 199 -14.44 6.04 -6.71
N GLU A 200 -13.53 5.07 -6.69
CA GLU A 200 -12.89 4.44 -7.85
C GLU A 200 -11.84 5.31 -8.60
N ASP A 201 -11.75 6.61 -8.35
CA ASP A 201 -10.76 7.46 -9.04
C ASP A 201 -9.31 7.10 -8.68
N GLY A 202 -9.07 6.53 -7.52
CA GLY A 202 -7.75 6.06 -7.07
C GLY A 202 -7.43 4.61 -7.43
N LYS A 203 -8.31 3.94 -8.17
CA LYS A 203 -8.12 2.55 -8.58
C LYS A 203 -7.21 2.44 -9.80
N ASN A 204 -6.15 1.62 -9.72
CA ASN A 204 -5.19 1.39 -10.80
C ASN A 204 -4.58 2.71 -11.36
N VAL A 205 -4.13 3.59 -10.49
CA VAL A 205 -3.50 4.88 -10.86
C VAL A 205 -1.99 4.79 -10.85
#